data_a5f2fd610f021beb060ac1bfa5b31d5e
#
_entry.id   a5f2fd610f021beb060ac1bfa5b31d5e
#
_cell.length_a   1.000
_cell.length_b   1.000
_cell.length_c   1.000
_cell.angle_alpha   90.00
_cell.angle_beta   90.00
_cell.angle_gamma   90.00
#
_symmetry.space_group_name_H-M   'P 1'
#
loop_
_entity.id
_entity.type
_entity.pdbx_description
1 polymer ?
#
loop_
_entity_poly.entity_id
_entity_poly.type
_entity_poly.pdbx_seq_one_letter_code
_entity_poly.pdbx_strand_id
1 'polypeptide(L)'
;MKKILLGLMVFSAAQLFAQSTKYTAAMTAVLQQMKDATTPDAMIALEAKFERIAEAEKTEWLPYYYAGTLKTRLSMQHAGGDPDKLADDAAVLAAKADSLSPKNSEVYCLKSMVASSKLLVDPQSRWMQYGAESNKALEMAKKMDSTNPRPFVLQAIGLKNMPEAFGGGCTRAKPLAEKAAKLLATFKPKSELAPVWGKELVDSILEDCK
;
A
#
# COMPACT_ATOMS: atom_id res chain seq x y z
N MET A 1 -1.92 -42.89 25.93
CA MET A 1 -2.59 -41.93 25.06
C MET A 1 -2.22 -40.46 25.39
N LYS A 2 -2.17 -39.99 26.65
CA LYS A 2 -1.79 -38.59 27.01
C LYS A 2 -0.39 -38.13 26.53
N LYS A 3 0.61 -39.03 26.48
CA LYS A 3 1.99 -38.71 26.06
C LYS A 3 2.13 -38.49 24.52
N ILE A 4 1.27 -39.14 23.70
CA ILE A 4 1.27 -38.98 22.24
C ILE A 4 0.64 -37.63 21.85
N LEU A 5 -0.38 -37.17 22.56
CA LEU A 5 -1.00 -35.84 22.34
C LEU A 5 -0.04 -34.67 22.64
N LEU A 6 0.80 -34.80 23.67
CA LEU A 6 1.78 -33.75 24.03
C LEU A 6 2.89 -33.60 22.96
N GLY A 7 3.34 -34.72 22.37
CA GLY A 7 4.34 -34.72 21.29
C GLY A 7 3.82 -34.06 20.00
N LEU A 8 2.55 -34.25 19.65
CA LEU A 8 1.93 -33.63 18.48
C LEU A 8 1.76 -32.11 18.65
N MET A 9 1.41 -31.63 19.85
CA MET A 9 1.31 -30.18 20.12
C MET A 9 2.66 -29.46 20.04
N VAL A 10 3.73 -30.06 20.53
CA VAL A 10 5.08 -29.46 20.51
C VAL A 10 5.61 -29.39 19.07
N PHE A 11 5.32 -30.42 18.25
CA PHE A 11 5.77 -30.44 16.85
C PHE A 11 5.04 -29.39 16.00
N SER A 12 3.73 -29.18 16.20
CA SER A 12 2.97 -28.14 15.49
C SER A 12 3.40 -26.71 15.89
N ALA A 13 3.72 -26.46 17.15
CA ALA A 13 4.23 -25.16 17.60
C ALA A 13 5.60 -24.83 16.99
N ALA A 14 6.52 -25.81 16.94
CA ALA A 14 7.83 -25.62 16.33
C ALA A 14 7.75 -25.30 14.80
N GLN A 15 6.80 -25.87 14.08
CA GLN A 15 6.58 -25.55 12.67
C GLN A 15 6.04 -24.12 12.48
N LEU A 16 5.12 -23.65 13.33
CA LEU A 16 4.60 -22.27 13.28
C LEU A 16 5.69 -21.23 13.53
N PHE A 17 6.57 -21.47 14.51
CA PHE A 17 7.72 -20.57 14.77
C PHE A 17 8.71 -20.55 13.61
N ALA A 18 9.02 -21.69 13.01
CA ALA A 18 9.94 -21.78 11.87
C ALA A 18 9.38 -21.07 10.63
N GLN A 19 8.09 -21.17 10.37
CA GLN A 19 7.40 -20.50 9.27
C GLN A 19 7.40 -18.97 9.48
N SER A 20 7.04 -18.49 10.68
CA SER A 20 7.07 -17.07 11.05
C SER A 20 8.47 -16.46 10.87
N THR A 21 9.53 -17.18 11.25
CA THR A 21 10.91 -16.71 11.08
C THR A 21 11.33 -16.62 9.61
N LYS A 22 10.98 -17.61 8.79
CA LYS A 22 11.25 -17.60 7.35
C LYS A 22 10.50 -16.48 6.64
N TYR A 23 9.24 -16.28 6.97
CA TYR A 23 8.42 -15.19 6.45
C TYR A 23 9.06 -13.84 6.76
N THR A 24 9.36 -13.59 8.03
CA THR A 24 9.96 -12.33 8.47
C THR A 24 11.30 -12.06 7.75
N ALA A 25 12.17 -13.06 7.65
CA ALA A 25 13.43 -12.94 6.95
C ALA A 25 13.25 -12.64 5.45
N ALA A 26 12.33 -13.35 4.77
CA ALA A 26 12.03 -13.13 3.37
C ALA A 26 11.48 -11.72 3.12
N MET A 27 10.49 -11.29 3.91
CA MET A 27 9.92 -9.95 3.82
C MET A 27 10.96 -8.85 4.07
N THR A 28 11.77 -8.99 5.12
CA THR A 28 12.82 -8.01 5.45
C THR A 28 13.82 -7.86 4.30
N ALA A 29 14.26 -8.97 3.69
CA ALA A 29 15.19 -8.94 2.57
C ALA A 29 14.61 -8.24 1.34
N VAL A 30 13.31 -8.43 1.03
CA VAL A 30 12.66 -7.78 -0.12
C VAL A 30 12.35 -6.32 0.18
N LEU A 31 11.91 -5.98 1.40
CA LEU A 31 11.67 -4.60 1.84
C LEU A 31 12.96 -3.76 1.82
N GLN A 32 14.10 -4.36 2.17
CA GLN A 32 15.40 -3.68 2.07
C GLN A 32 15.72 -3.32 0.61
N GLN A 33 15.52 -4.24 -0.33
CA GLN A 33 15.74 -3.99 -1.76
C GLN A 33 14.74 -2.95 -2.33
N MET A 34 13.53 -2.88 -1.78
CA MET A 34 12.51 -1.94 -2.23
C MET A 34 12.89 -0.47 -2.00
N LYS A 35 13.77 -0.17 -1.04
CA LYS A 35 14.24 1.20 -0.76
C LYS A 35 14.98 1.82 -1.94
N ASP A 36 15.71 0.99 -2.70
CA ASP A 36 16.56 1.43 -3.80
C ASP A 36 15.93 1.20 -5.18
N ALA A 37 14.71 0.66 -5.21
CA ALA A 37 14.01 0.33 -6.45
C ALA A 37 13.35 1.56 -7.09
N THR A 38 14.08 2.19 -8.00
CA THR A 38 13.62 3.39 -8.74
C THR A 38 13.20 3.10 -10.17
N THR A 39 13.65 1.98 -10.76
CA THR A 39 13.36 1.61 -12.15
C THR A 39 12.15 0.67 -12.25
N PRO A 40 11.41 0.70 -13.39
CA PRO A 40 10.33 -0.25 -13.63
C PRO A 40 10.75 -1.72 -13.52
N ASP A 41 11.90 -2.09 -14.09
CA ASP A 41 12.42 -3.46 -14.02
C ASP A 41 12.69 -3.93 -12.58
N ALA A 42 13.25 -3.04 -11.74
CA ALA A 42 13.45 -3.34 -10.33
C ALA A 42 12.11 -3.51 -9.60
N MET A 43 11.10 -2.69 -9.92
CA MET A 43 9.75 -2.81 -9.34
C MET A 43 9.08 -4.12 -9.75
N ILE A 44 9.18 -4.53 -11.03
CA ILE A 44 8.65 -5.81 -11.53
C ILE A 44 9.33 -6.99 -10.82
N ALA A 45 10.66 -6.94 -10.68
CA ALA A 45 11.39 -7.99 -9.98
C ALA A 45 11.01 -8.12 -8.50
N LEU A 46 10.75 -7.00 -7.82
CA LEU A 46 10.32 -6.97 -6.43
C LEU A 46 8.87 -7.44 -6.27
N GLU A 47 8.00 -7.00 -7.16
CA GLU A 47 6.61 -7.41 -7.20
C GLU A 47 6.50 -8.93 -7.28
N ALA A 48 7.21 -9.56 -8.22
CA ALA A 48 7.27 -11.02 -8.34
C ALA A 48 7.84 -11.72 -7.09
N LYS A 49 8.74 -11.06 -6.32
CA LYS A 49 9.20 -11.61 -5.03
C LYS A 49 8.11 -11.56 -3.98
N PHE A 50 7.37 -10.45 -3.87
CA PHE A 50 6.25 -10.35 -2.94
C PHE A 50 5.14 -11.34 -3.29
N GLU A 51 4.81 -11.55 -4.57
CA GLU A 51 3.83 -12.56 -4.98
C GLU A 51 4.27 -13.98 -4.56
N ARG A 52 5.55 -14.33 -4.74
CA ARG A 52 6.07 -15.64 -4.27
C ARG A 52 5.96 -15.81 -2.75
N ILE A 53 6.21 -14.74 -1.98
CA ILE A 53 6.01 -14.77 -0.52
C ILE A 53 4.52 -14.93 -0.21
N ALA A 54 3.65 -14.23 -0.92
CA ALA A 54 2.19 -14.33 -0.76
C ALA A 54 1.65 -15.74 -1.05
N GLU A 55 2.19 -16.41 -2.05
CA GLU A 55 1.83 -17.80 -2.39
C GLU A 55 2.30 -18.79 -1.32
N ALA A 56 3.47 -18.57 -0.71
CA ALA A 56 4.01 -19.40 0.35
C ALA A 56 3.28 -19.16 1.69
N GLU A 57 2.97 -17.90 2.00
CA GLU A 57 2.42 -17.42 3.27
C GLU A 57 0.98 -16.90 3.08
N LYS A 58 0.08 -17.81 2.72
CA LYS A 58 -1.30 -17.51 2.27
C LYS A 58 -2.18 -16.78 3.30
N THR A 59 -1.76 -16.71 4.56
CA THR A 59 -2.47 -16.06 5.66
C THR A 59 -1.96 -14.64 5.98
N GLU A 60 -0.84 -14.25 5.38
CA GLU A 60 -0.21 -12.96 5.62
C GLU A 60 -0.65 -11.92 4.58
N TRP A 61 -1.19 -10.78 5.03
CA TRP A 61 -1.73 -9.73 4.15
C TRP A 61 -0.65 -8.81 3.53
N LEU A 62 0.48 -8.64 4.22
CA LEU A 62 1.53 -7.69 3.80
C LEU A 62 2.15 -8.00 2.44
N PRO A 63 2.46 -9.26 2.05
CA PRO A 63 2.98 -9.55 0.72
C PRO A 63 2.03 -9.11 -0.39
N TYR A 64 0.73 -9.35 -0.24
CA TYR A 64 -0.31 -8.89 -1.17
C TYR A 64 -0.39 -7.37 -1.24
N TYR A 65 -0.27 -6.69 -0.10
CA TYR A 65 -0.25 -5.24 -0.02
C TYR A 65 0.94 -4.64 -0.80
N TYR A 66 2.15 -5.14 -0.59
CA TYR A 66 3.34 -4.61 -1.26
C TYR A 66 3.35 -4.93 -2.76
N ALA A 67 2.98 -6.14 -3.16
CA ALA A 67 2.81 -6.49 -4.57
C ALA A 67 1.78 -5.57 -5.25
N GLY A 68 0.61 -5.39 -4.64
CA GLY A 68 -0.43 -4.47 -5.13
C GLY A 68 0.05 -3.02 -5.22
N THR A 69 0.81 -2.55 -4.25
CA THR A 69 1.41 -1.20 -4.27
C THR A 69 2.37 -1.02 -5.45
N LEU A 70 3.21 -2.01 -5.74
CA LEU A 70 4.14 -1.95 -6.88
C LEU A 70 3.38 -1.99 -8.22
N LYS A 71 2.36 -2.84 -8.35
CA LYS A 71 1.52 -2.88 -9.56
C LYS A 71 0.79 -1.55 -9.81
N THR A 72 0.27 -0.89 -8.76
CA THR A 72 -0.34 0.44 -8.92
C THR A 72 0.68 1.48 -9.40
N ARG A 73 1.92 1.44 -8.88
CA ARG A 73 2.99 2.34 -9.32
C ARG A 73 3.37 2.10 -10.79
N LEU A 74 3.53 0.85 -11.19
CA LEU A 74 3.81 0.48 -12.59
C LEU A 74 2.69 0.94 -13.52
N SER A 75 1.42 0.72 -13.15
CA SER A 75 0.26 1.20 -13.89
C SER A 75 0.29 2.73 -14.05
N MET A 76 0.49 3.49 -12.96
CA MET A 76 0.55 4.96 -13.00
C MET A 76 1.73 5.51 -13.81
N GLN A 77 2.82 4.74 -13.93
CA GLN A 77 4.00 5.10 -14.73
C GLN A 77 3.88 4.64 -16.19
N HIS A 78 2.79 3.97 -16.57
CA HIS A 78 2.61 3.31 -17.86
C HIS A 78 3.80 2.42 -18.21
N ALA A 79 4.29 1.64 -17.23
CA ALA A 79 5.48 0.81 -17.33
C ALA A 79 5.18 -0.65 -16.93
N GLY A 80 5.92 -1.59 -17.53
CA GLY A 80 5.81 -3.02 -17.17
C GLY A 80 4.62 -3.76 -17.76
N GLY A 81 3.83 -3.14 -18.65
CA GLY A 81 2.71 -3.78 -19.33
C GLY A 81 1.52 -2.85 -19.55
N ASP A 82 0.38 -3.44 -19.83
CA ASP A 82 -0.90 -2.72 -19.99
C ASP A 82 -1.31 -2.09 -18.65
N PRO A 83 -1.51 -0.75 -18.59
CA PRO A 83 -1.82 -0.06 -17.33
C PRO A 83 -3.14 -0.49 -16.69
N ASP A 84 -4.18 -0.76 -17.49
CA ASP A 84 -5.47 -1.25 -17.00
C ASP A 84 -5.32 -2.64 -16.39
N LYS A 85 -4.61 -3.54 -17.07
CA LYS A 85 -4.35 -4.87 -16.56
C LYS A 85 -3.57 -4.83 -15.24
N LEU A 86 -2.54 -3.99 -15.14
CA LEU A 86 -1.77 -3.81 -13.91
C LEU A 86 -2.65 -3.30 -12.76
N ALA A 87 -3.56 -2.36 -13.04
CA ALA A 87 -4.50 -1.84 -12.06
C ALA A 87 -5.54 -2.90 -11.62
N ASP A 88 -6.00 -3.74 -12.56
CA ASP A 88 -6.92 -4.85 -12.24
C ASP A 88 -6.24 -5.94 -11.41
N ASP A 89 -5.01 -6.33 -11.76
CA ASP A 89 -4.21 -7.27 -10.97
C ASP A 89 -3.94 -6.71 -9.55
N ALA A 90 -3.65 -5.40 -9.43
CA ALA A 90 -3.52 -4.74 -8.14
C ALA A 90 -4.83 -4.75 -7.33
N ALA A 91 -5.99 -4.62 -7.98
CA ALA A 91 -7.29 -4.73 -7.32
C ALA A 91 -7.54 -6.14 -6.73
N VAL A 92 -7.13 -7.19 -7.43
CA VAL A 92 -7.19 -8.58 -6.93
C VAL A 92 -6.33 -8.74 -5.69
N LEU A 93 -5.09 -8.23 -5.72
CA LEU A 93 -4.18 -8.27 -4.57
C LEU A 93 -4.72 -7.47 -3.38
N ALA A 94 -5.30 -6.28 -3.62
CA ALA A 94 -5.93 -5.48 -2.59
C ALA A 94 -7.14 -6.17 -1.96
N ALA A 95 -7.96 -6.87 -2.75
CA ALA A 95 -9.09 -7.66 -2.27
C ALA A 95 -8.62 -8.83 -1.40
N LYS A 96 -7.52 -9.50 -1.80
CA LYS A 96 -6.93 -10.57 -1.00
C LYS A 96 -6.37 -10.05 0.32
N ALA A 97 -5.63 -8.92 0.30
CA ALA A 97 -5.16 -8.27 1.52
C ALA A 97 -6.31 -7.89 2.46
N ASP A 98 -7.43 -7.38 1.92
CA ASP A 98 -8.63 -7.03 2.70
C ASP A 98 -9.29 -8.25 3.36
N SER A 99 -9.35 -9.38 2.64
CA SER A 99 -9.91 -10.62 3.18
C SER A 99 -9.07 -11.18 4.36
N LEU A 100 -7.75 -10.98 4.32
CA LEU A 100 -6.81 -11.43 5.35
C LEU A 100 -6.67 -10.45 6.52
N SER A 101 -6.91 -9.16 6.26
CA SER A 101 -6.82 -8.10 7.27
C SER A 101 -7.98 -7.11 7.10
N PRO A 102 -9.20 -7.50 7.46
CA PRO A 102 -10.38 -6.65 7.32
C PRO A 102 -10.28 -5.41 8.21
N LYS A 103 -10.89 -4.30 7.77
CA LYS A 103 -10.87 -3.00 8.48
C LYS A 103 -9.45 -2.44 8.71
N ASN A 104 -8.53 -2.75 7.83
CA ASN A 104 -7.15 -2.28 7.89
C ASN A 104 -6.99 -0.98 7.09
N SER A 105 -6.57 0.09 7.76
CA SER A 105 -6.34 1.42 7.16
C SER A 105 -5.35 1.38 5.99
N GLU A 106 -4.27 0.57 6.06
CA GLU A 106 -3.30 0.43 4.98
C GLU A 106 -3.90 -0.23 3.74
N VAL A 107 -4.75 -1.23 3.92
CA VAL A 107 -5.46 -1.88 2.81
C VAL A 107 -6.41 -0.89 2.12
N TYR A 108 -7.07 -0.03 2.86
CA TYR A 108 -7.90 1.05 2.28
C TYR A 108 -7.04 2.09 1.54
N CYS A 109 -5.82 2.38 2.01
CA CYS A 109 -4.86 3.19 1.24
C CYS A 109 -4.52 2.52 -0.09
N LEU A 110 -4.24 1.21 -0.10
CA LEU A 110 -4.00 0.47 -1.34
C LEU A 110 -5.22 0.50 -2.27
N LYS A 111 -6.44 0.32 -1.76
CA LYS A 111 -7.68 0.45 -2.57
C LYS A 111 -7.81 1.84 -3.21
N SER A 112 -7.44 2.89 -2.49
CA SER A 112 -7.40 4.25 -3.04
C SER A 112 -6.35 4.37 -4.16
N MET A 113 -5.17 3.79 -3.97
CA MET A 113 -4.13 3.78 -5.01
C MET A 113 -4.58 3.01 -6.26
N VAL A 114 -5.26 1.88 -6.11
CA VAL A 114 -5.86 1.12 -7.21
C VAL A 114 -6.88 1.97 -7.97
N ALA A 115 -7.79 2.65 -7.28
CA ALA A 115 -8.75 3.53 -7.93
C ALA A 115 -8.04 4.69 -8.65
N SER A 116 -7.01 5.27 -8.04
CA SER A 116 -6.20 6.34 -8.66
C SER A 116 -5.44 5.84 -9.89
N SER A 117 -4.91 4.62 -9.89
CA SER A 117 -4.24 4.06 -11.07
C SER A 117 -5.22 3.87 -12.23
N LYS A 118 -6.41 3.34 -11.98
CA LYS A 118 -7.48 3.23 -13.00
C LYS A 118 -7.93 4.59 -13.54
N LEU A 119 -8.03 5.59 -12.67
CA LEU A 119 -8.32 6.97 -13.08
C LEU A 119 -7.27 7.48 -14.05
N LEU A 120 -5.99 7.30 -13.74
CA LEU A 120 -4.88 7.87 -14.52
C LEU A 120 -4.67 7.22 -15.89
N VAL A 121 -5.26 6.07 -16.18
CA VAL A 121 -5.25 5.49 -17.54
C VAL A 121 -6.02 6.34 -18.53
N ASP A 122 -7.19 6.87 -18.14
CA ASP A 122 -7.99 7.81 -18.94
C ASP A 122 -8.70 8.81 -18.01
N PRO A 123 -8.00 9.89 -17.61
CA PRO A 123 -8.54 10.83 -16.64
C PRO A 123 -9.83 11.52 -17.09
N GLN A 124 -10.00 11.76 -18.40
CA GLN A 124 -11.16 12.49 -18.92
C GLN A 124 -12.45 11.70 -18.74
N SER A 125 -12.44 10.40 -19.03
CA SER A 125 -13.64 9.55 -18.92
C SER A 125 -13.84 8.97 -17.53
N ARG A 126 -12.78 8.84 -16.72
CA ARG A 126 -12.77 8.01 -15.50
C ARG A 126 -12.79 8.79 -14.18
N TRP A 127 -12.57 10.12 -14.22
CA TRP A 127 -12.39 10.92 -13.01
C TRP A 127 -13.57 10.87 -12.03
N MET A 128 -14.81 10.88 -12.52
CA MET A 128 -16.00 10.84 -11.65
C MET A 128 -16.08 9.54 -10.88
N GLN A 129 -15.95 8.40 -11.57
CA GLN A 129 -16.08 7.09 -10.96
C GLN A 129 -14.91 6.82 -10.01
N TYR A 130 -13.70 6.76 -10.57
CA TYR A 130 -12.53 6.33 -9.78
C TYR A 130 -12.02 7.40 -8.81
N GLY A 131 -12.27 8.68 -9.07
CA GLY A 131 -12.04 9.74 -8.10
C GLY A 131 -12.93 9.59 -6.88
N ALA A 132 -14.22 9.27 -7.07
CA ALA A 132 -15.15 9.00 -5.97
C ALA A 132 -14.75 7.71 -5.20
N GLU A 133 -14.36 6.65 -5.89
CA GLU A 133 -13.89 5.39 -5.28
C GLU A 133 -12.63 5.61 -4.44
N SER A 134 -11.64 6.35 -4.99
CA SER A 134 -10.41 6.71 -4.28
C SER A 134 -10.71 7.49 -3.01
N ASN A 135 -11.51 8.55 -3.10
CA ASN A 135 -11.89 9.35 -1.93
C ASN A 135 -12.65 8.53 -0.88
N LYS A 136 -13.60 7.68 -1.29
CA LYS A 136 -14.32 6.77 -0.37
C LYS A 136 -13.36 5.85 0.37
N ALA A 137 -12.37 5.29 -0.33
CA ALA A 137 -11.36 4.44 0.30
C ALA A 137 -10.50 5.22 1.32
N LEU A 138 -10.09 6.47 1.00
CA LEU A 138 -9.34 7.32 1.94
C LEU A 138 -10.17 7.67 3.20
N GLU A 139 -11.45 7.99 3.06
CA GLU A 139 -12.31 8.24 4.21
C GLU A 139 -12.47 6.98 5.08
N MET A 140 -12.58 5.81 4.48
CA MET A 140 -12.58 4.54 5.22
C MET A 140 -11.24 4.30 5.91
N ALA A 141 -10.10 4.57 5.25
CA ALA A 141 -8.78 4.45 5.86
C ALA A 141 -8.65 5.32 7.13
N LYS A 142 -9.07 6.59 7.05
CA LYS A 142 -9.08 7.54 8.18
C LYS A 142 -9.99 7.07 9.33
N LYS A 143 -11.14 6.47 8.99
CA LYS A 143 -12.09 5.93 9.96
C LYS A 143 -11.54 4.70 10.68
N MET A 144 -10.77 3.85 9.97
CA MET A 144 -10.18 2.64 10.55
C MET A 144 -8.98 2.96 11.47
N ASP A 145 -8.19 3.99 11.11
CA ASP A 145 -7.06 4.43 11.92
C ASP A 145 -6.80 5.93 11.67
N SER A 146 -7.28 6.77 12.57
CA SER A 146 -7.13 8.24 12.50
C SER A 146 -5.69 8.71 12.70
N THR A 147 -4.80 7.85 13.20
CA THR A 147 -3.38 8.13 13.41
C THR A 147 -2.52 7.77 12.20
N ASN A 148 -3.06 7.02 11.23
CA ASN A 148 -2.36 6.70 10.00
C ASN A 148 -2.14 7.95 9.14
N PRO A 149 -0.89 8.33 8.82
CA PRO A 149 -0.61 9.50 7.98
C PRO A 149 -0.97 9.29 6.50
N ARG A 150 -0.93 8.06 5.98
CA ARG A 150 -0.98 7.75 4.55
C ARG A 150 -2.25 8.15 3.83
N PRO A 151 -3.45 8.06 4.44
CA PRO A 151 -4.65 8.60 3.79
C PRO A 151 -4.55 10.10 3.50
N PHE A 152 -3.89 10.86 4.37
CA PHE A 152 -3.67 12.30 4.19
C PHE A 152 -2.60 12.58 3.15
N VAL A 153 -1.54 11.75 3.10
CA VAL A 153 -0.50 11.80 2.05
C VAL A 153 -1.14 11.60 0.68
N LEU A 154 -1.90 10.52 0.50
CA LEU A 154 -2.55 10.21 -0.78
C LEU A 154 -3.56 11.28 -1.20
N GLN A 155 -4.32 11.81 -0.25
CA GLN A 155 -5.26 12.90 -0.52
C GLN A 155 -4.54 14.18 -0.94
N ALA A 156 -3.44 14.53 -0.28
CA ALA A 156 -2.63 15.68 -0.61
C ALA A 156 -2.03 15.56 -2.03
N ILE A 157 -1.48 14.38 -2.39
CA ILE A 157 -0.98 14.11 -3.75
C ILE A 157 -2.09 14.28 -4.78
N GLY A 158 -3.26 13.69 -4.55
CA GLY A 158 -4.40 13.78 -5.46
C GLY A 158 -4.84 15.23 -5.69
N LEU A 159 -4.94 16.02 -4.63
CA LEU A 159 -5.32 17.45 -4.73
C LEU A 159 -4.23 18.29 -5.38
N LYS A 160 -2.95 18.05 -5.08
CA LYS A 160 -1.85 18.77 -5.70
C LYS A 160 -1.84 18.60 -7.21
N ASN A 161 -2.08 17.38 -7.69
CA ASN A 161 -2.06 17.05 -9.11
C ASN A 161 -3.38 17.38 -9.84
N MET A 162 -4.43 17.71 -9.12
CA MET A 162 -5.70 18.16 -9.68
C MET A 162 -5.62 19.65 -10.02
N PRO A 163 -6.05 20.09 -11.21
CA PRO A 163 -6.09 21.50 -11.54
C PRO A 163 -6.97 22.32 -10.58
N GLU A 164 -6.57 23.56 -10.30
CA GLU A 164 -7.33 24.47 -9.41
C GLU A 164 -8.76 24.71 -9.87
N ALA A 165 -8.99 24.76 -11.18
CA ALA A 165 -10.32 24.89 -11.78
C ALA A 165 -11.28 23.74 -11.39
N PHE A 166 -10.73 22.58 -11.02
CA PHE A 166 -11.48 21.43 -10.53
C PHE A 166 -11.40 21.27 -8.99
N GLY A 167 -10.94 22.31 -8.31
CA GLY A 167 -10.87 22.32 -6.85
C GLY A 167 -9.63 21.64 -6.28
N GLY A 168 -8.56 21.51 -7.06
CA GLY A 168 -7.23 21.06 -6.63
C GLY A 168 -6.28 22.19 -6.28
N GLY A 169 -4.99 21.93 -6.49
CA GLY A 169 -3.90 22.88 -6.30
C GLY A 169 -3.33 22.94 -4.89
N CYS A 170 -2.27 23.73 -4.76
CA CYS A 170 -1.49 23.84 -3.51
C CYS A 170 -2.30 24.37 -2.32
N THR A 171 -3.23 25.29 -2.54
CA THR A 171 -4.08 25.84 -1.47
C THR A 171 -4.85 24.76 -0.71
N ARG A 172 -5.24 23.69 -1.39
CA ARG A 172 -5.97 22.58 -0.79
C ARG A 172 -5.06 21.40 -0.39
N ALA A 173 -3.97 21.17 -1.11
CA ALA A 173 -3.03 20.10 -0.84
C ALA A 173 -2.18 20.37 0.42
N LYS A 174 -1.68 21.61 0.58
CA LYS A 174 -0.76 21.98 1.66
C LYS A 174 -1.29 21.67 3.07
N PRO A 175 -2.52 22.03 3.46
CA PRO A 175 -3.02 21.72 4.81
C PRO A 175 -3.07 20.20 5.11
N LEU A 176 -3.31 19.38 4.09
CA LEU A 176 -3.31 17.92 4.24
C LEU A 176 -1.89 17.36 4.35
N ALA A 177 -0.95 17.92 3.58
CA ALA A 177 0.46 17.57 3.70
C ALA A 177 1.02 17.94 5.08
N GLU A 178 0.70 19.13 5.61
CA GLU A 178 1.07 19.54 6.96
C GLU A 178 0.46 18.62 8.03
N LYS A 179 -0.79 18.20 7.86
CA LYS A 179 -1.42 17.21 8.75
C LYS A 179 -0.71 15.85 8.67
N ALA A 180 -0.41 15.40 7.46
CA ALA A 180 0.35 14.16 7.26
C ALA A 180 1.75 14.23 7.91
N ALA A 181 2.46 15.36 7.77
CA ALA A 181 3.76 15.58 8.40
C ALA A 181 3.70 15.44 9.93
N LYS A 182 2.70 16.06 10.56
CA LYS A 182 2.48 15.96 12.03
C LYS A 182 2.22 14.51 12.46
N LEU A 183 1.42 13.78 11.71
CA LEU A 183 1.14 12.38 12.00
C LEU A 183 2.38 11.50 11.78
N LEU A 184 3.14 11.71 10.69
CA LEU A 184 4.38 10.98 10.41
C LEU A 184 5.42 11.13 11.53
N ALA A 185 5.50 12.30 12.16
CA ALA A 185 6.44 12.55 13.24
C ALA A 185 6.18 11.69 14.50
N THR A 186 4.95 11.23 14.69
CA THR A 186 4.55 10.44 15.87
C THR A 186 4.10 9.01 15.53
N PHE A 187 3.96 8.70 14.24
CA PHE A 187 3.47 7.40 13.80
C PHE A 187 4.44 6.27 14.15
N LYS A 188 3.89 5.24 14.77
CA LYS A 188 4.62 4.01 15.07
C LYS A 188 4.01 2.86 14.26
N PRO A 189 4.78 2.24 13.35
CA PRO A 189 4.31 1.06 12.62
C PRO A 189 3.94 -0.08 13.58
N LYS A 190 2.93 -0.86 13.23
CA LYS A 190 2.46 -2.00 14.06
C LYS A 190 3.45 -3.17 14.09
N SER A 191 4.37 -3.23 13.14
CA SER A 191 5.46 -4.21 13.07
C SER A 191 6.61 -3.65 12.24
N GLU A 192 7.77 -4.29 12.29
CA GLU A 192 8.94 -3.94 11.46
C GLU A 192 8.68 -4.12 9.94
N LEU A 193 7.72 -4.97 9.59
CA LEU A 193 7.32 -5.22 8.20
C LEU A 193 6.21 -4.27 7.72
N ALA A 194 5.63 -3.48 8.62
CA ALA A 194 4.54 -2.56 8.28
C ALA A 194 5.02 -1.41 7.38
N PRO A 195 4.12 -0.82 6.57
CA PRO A 195 4.47 0.30 5.70
C PRO A 195 5.01 1.50 6.48
N VAL A 196 6.08 2.12 5.97
CA VAL A 196 6.74 3.32 6.57
C VAL A 196 6.89 4.48 5.58
N TRP A 197 6.33 4.36 4.36
CA TRP A 197 6.41 5.39 3.33
C TRP A 197 5.56 6.62 3.62
N GLY A 198 5.84 7.71 2.92
CA GLY A 198 5.02 8.92 2.90
C GLY A 198 5.77 10.18 3.23
N LYS A 199 6.92 10.10 3.94
CA LYS A 199 7.67 11.28 4.35
C LYS A 199 8.20 12.08 3.16
N GLU A 200 8.89 11.44 2.24
CA GLU A 200 9.48 12.07 1.06
C GLU A 200 8.40 12.70 0.16
N LEU A 201 7.23 12.07 0.08
CA LEU A 201 6.09 12.60 -0.68
C LEU A 201 5.53 13.87 -0.04
N VAL A 202 5.41 13.90 1.28
CA VAL A 202 4.97 15.06 2.03
C VAL A 202 5.98 16.19 1.90
N ASP A 203 7.26 15.91 2.07
CA ASP A 203 8.34 16.91 1.95
C ASP A 203 8.31 17.55 0.55
N SER A 204 8.15 16.76 -0.52
CA SER A 204 8.01 17.25 -1.89
C SER A 204 6.79 18.16 -2.07
N ILE A 205 5.61 17.76 -1.55
CA ILE A 205 4.40 18.58 -1.65
C ILE A 205 4.58 19.92 -0.94
N LEU A 206 5.16 19.90 0.26
CA LEU A 206 5.38 21.12 1.04
C LEU A 206 6.42 22.05 0.40
N GLU A 207 7.43 21.48 -0.28
CA GLU A 207 8.41 22.24 -1.06
C GLU A 207 7.75 22.93 -2.26
N ASP A 208 6.97 22.18 -3.04
CA ASP A 208 6.32 22.67 -4.25
C ASP A 208 5.18 23.68 -3.95
N CYS A 209 4.63 23.65 -2.73
CA CYS A 209 3.51 24.49 -2.28
C CYS A 209 3.94 25.60 -1.28
N LYS A 210 5.18 26.06 -1.40
CA LYS A 210 5.68 27.20 -0.59
C LYS A 210 4.97 28.50 -0.88
#